data_e6cd235455df999f3cf47639bd0a37b9
#
_entry.id   e6cd235455df999f3cf47639bd0a37b9
#
_cell.length_a   1.000
_cell.length_b   1.000
_cell.length_c   1.000
_cell.angle_alpha   90.00
_cell.angle_beta   90.00
_cell.angle_gamma   90.00
#
_symmetry.space_group_name_H-M   'P 1'
#
loop_
_entity.id
_entity.type
_entity.pdbx_description
1 polymer ?
#
loop_
_entity_poly.entity_id
_entity_poly.type
_entity_poly.pdbx_seq_one_letter_code
_entity_poly.pdbx_strand_id
1 'polypeptide(L)'
;MSGDPGLESLYREVILDHYKNPRGHGVIEDADAEADGQNPLCGDEVSIYVAFGEDGETIDEVKFSGRGCAISQAATSMLMDMATGRSATEVATMDKEELLDEIGIPLTPIRLKCAILGLGVLKVALHRAKGTPLPDEWQGLDFA
;
A
#
# COMPACT_ATOMS: atom_id res chain seq x y z
N MET A 1 20.37 -0.62 -13.15
CA MET A 1 20.78 -1.92 -12.93
C MET A 1 21.13 -2.20 -11.48
N SER A 2 20.56 -3.14 -10.99
CA SER A 2 20.88 -3.55 -9.67
C SER A 2 22.09 -4.47 -9.68
N GLY A 3 23.20 -4.03 -10.05
CA GLY A 3 24.34 -4.91 -10.13
C GLY A 3 24.91 -5.37 -8.82
N ASP A 4 24.43 -4.87 -7.71
CA ASP A 4 25.00 -5.22 -6.40
C ASP A 4 24.19 -6.35 -5.74
N PRO A 5 24.72 -7.61 -5.76
CA PRO A 5 24.03 -8.73 -5.13
C PRO A 5 23.80 -8.55 -3.63
N GLY A 6 24.71 -7.83 -2.96
CA GLY A 6 24.55 -7.56 -1.53
C GLY A 6 23.38 -6.63 -1.24
N LEU A 7 23.22 -5.59 -2.06
CA LEU A 7 22.11 -4.67 -1.91
C LEU A 7 20.78 -5.35 -2.18
N GLU A 8 20.71 -6.14 -3.25
CA GLU A 8 19.50 -6.88 -3.57
C GLU A 8 19.13 -7.86 -2.47
N SER A 9 20.13 -8.51 -1.87
CA SER A 9 19.92 -9.42 -0.75
C SER A 9 19.33 -8.69 0.46
N LEU A 10 19.81 -7.48 0.75
CA LEU A 10 19.27 -6.67 1.84
C LEU A 10 17.80 -6.31 1.60
N TYR A 11 17.44 -5.91 0.37
CA TYR A 11 16.05 -5.63 0.03
C TYR A 11 15.17 -6.88 0.19
N ARG A 12 15.66 -8.04 -0.21
CA ARG A 12 14.93 -9.28 -0.05
C ARG A 12 14.69 -9.62 1.42
N GLU A 13 15.68 -9.37 2.27
CA GLU A 13 15.53 -9.58 3.71
C GLU A 13 14.46 -8.65 4.30
N VAL A 14 14.43 -7.39 3.86
CA VAL A 14 13.41 -6.43 4.29
C VAL A 14 12.02 -6.91 3.87
N ILE A 15 11.88 -7.37 2.63
CA ILE A 15 10.62 -7.90 2.12
C ILE A 15 10.16 -9.11 2.95
N LEU A 16 11.07 -10.03 3.24
CA LEU A 16 10.75 -11.21 4.06
C LEU A 16 10.33 -10.82 5.46
N ASP A 17 11.01 -9.84 6.06
CA ASP A 17 10.67 -9.36 7.39
C ASP A 17 9.25 -8.77 7.41
N HIS A 18 8.93 -7.92 6.44
CA HIS A 18 7.59 -7.36 6.33
C HIS A 18 6.53 -8.42 6.08
N TYR A 19 6.86 -9.46 5.33
CA TYR A 19 5.94 -10.55 5.08
C TYR A 19 5.67 -11.37 6.34
N LYS A 20 6.72 -11.67 7.10
CA LYS A 20 6.61 -12.48 8.32
C LYS A 20 6.05 -11.69 9.49
N ASN A 21 6.37 -10.41 9.56
CA ASN A 21 5.98 -9.52 10.66
C ASN A 21 5.35 -8.26 10.08
N PRO A 22 4.16 -8.35 9.48
CA PRO A 22 3.56 -7.20 8.80
C PRO A 22 3.24 -6.08 9.78
N ARG A 23 3.58 -4.87 9.36
CA ARG A 23 3.27 -3.64 10.11
C ARG A 23 1.85 -3.22 9.75
N GLY A 24 1.10 -2.81 10.74
CA GLY A 24 -0.26 -2.35 10.51
C GLY A 24 -1.23 -3.44 10.09
N HIS A 25 -0.94 -4.70 10.39
CA HIS A 25 -1.88 -5.77 10.06
C HIS A 25 -3.05 -5.76 11.05
N GLY A 26 -4.26 -5.71 10.52
CA GLY A 26 -5.46 -5.72 11.35
C GLY A 26 -6.56 -4.84 10.78
N VAL A 27 -7.55 -4.56 11.61
CA VAL A 27 -8.74 -3.78 11.27
C VAL A 27 -8.83 -2.62 12.25
N ILE A 28 -9.27 -1.46 11.78
CA ILE A 28 -9.62 -0.33 12.63
C ILE A 28 -11.14 -0.27 12.67
N GLU A 29 -11.74 -0.48 13.84
CA GLU A 29 -13.17 -0.28 14.00
C GLU A 29 -13.44 1.22 13.94
N ASP A 30 -14.54 1.61 13.33
CA ASP A 30 -14.89 3.01 13.14
C ASP A 30 -13.82 3.83 12.40
N ALA A 31 -13.18 3.22 11.40
CA ALA A 31 -12.20 3.89 10.58
C ALA A 31 -12.80 5.13 9.90
N ASP A 32 -12.01 6.18 9.80
CA ASP A 32 -12.43 7.41 9.11
C ASP A 32 -12.48 7.22 7.59
N ALA A 33 -11.64 6.33 7.08
CA ALA A 33 -11.63 5.97 5.67
C ALA A 33 -11.32 4.49 5.53
N GLU A 34 -11.94 3.84 4.57
CA GLU A 34 -11.63 2.45 4.26
C GLU A 34 -11.95 2.15 2.80
N ALA A 35 -11.27 1.15 2.27
CA ALA A 35 -11.52 0.66 0.92
C ALA A 35 -11.01 -0.76 0.79
N ASP A 36 -11.56 -1.47 -0.19
CA ASP A 36 -11.14 -2.82 -0.54
C ASP A 36 -10.70 -2.84 -1.99
N GLY A 37 -9.78 -3.72 -2.32
CA GLY A 37 -9.39 -3.94 -3.68
C GLY A 37 -8.87 -5.35 -3.88
N GLN A 38 -8.83 -5.78 -5.14
CA GLN A 38 -8.33 -7.08 -5.49
C GLN A 38 -7.61 -7.05 -6.83
N ASN A 39 -6.67 -7.97 -6.99
CA ASN A 39 -6.01 -8.21 -8.26
C ASN A 39 -6.37 -9.62 -8.72
N PRO A 40 -7.31 -9.76 -9.65
CA PRO A 40 -7.76 -11.08 -10.07
C PRO A 40 -6.68 -11.90 -10.77
N LEU A 41 -5.62 -11.25 -11.28
CA LEU A 41 -4.53 -11.95 -11.96
C LEU A 41 -3.71 -12.82 -11.01
N CYS A 42 -3.59 -12.41 -9.75
CA CYS A 42 -2.80 -13.16 -8.76
C CYS A 42 -3.60 -13.52 -7.52
N GLY A 43 -4.90 -13.24 -7.49
CA GLY A 43 -5.75 -13.60 -6.37
C GLY A 43 -5.50 -12.80 -5.10
N ASP A 44 -4.79 -11.68 -5.21
CA ASP A 44 -4.53 -10.82 -4.06
C ASP A 44 -5.78 -10.02 -3.70
N GLU A 45 -6.04 -9.89 -2.41
CA GLU A 45 -7.12 -9.06 -1.88
C GLU A 45 -6.55 -8.24 -0.73
N VAL A 46 -6.94 -6.97 -0.65
CA VAL A 46 -6.52 -6.12 0.46
C VAL A 46 -7.64 -5.17 0.85
N SER A 47 -7.80 -5.00 2.16
CA SER A 47 -8.68 -3.99 2.74
C SER A 47 -7.79 -3.05 3.55
N ILE A 48 -8.00 -1.75 3.43
CA ILE A 48 -7.21 -0.76 4.15
C ILE A 48 -8.13 0.14 4.96
N TYR A 49 -7.71 0.43 6.19
CA TYR A 49 -8.43 1.23 7.15
C TYR A 49 -7.55 2.38 7.61
N VAL A 50 -8.10 3.58 7.68
CA VAL A 50 -7.34 4.78 8.05
C VAL A 50 -8.08 5.53 9.16
N ALA A 51 -7.33 5.94 10.18
CA ALA A 51 -7.82 6.86 11.20
C ALA A 51 -6.99 8.14 11.14
N PHE A 52 -7.66 9.29 11.02
CA PHE A 52 -7.00 10.59 10.98
C PHE A 52 -6.82 11.14 12.38
N GLY A 53 -5.83 12.02 12.53
CA GLY A 53 -5.65 12.78 13.76
C GLY A 53 -6.72 13.87 13.92
N GLU A 54 -6.59 14.67 14.97
CA GLU A 54 -7.55 15.72 15.28
C GLU A 54 -7.69 16.75 14.17
N ASP A 55 -6.64 16.94 13.36
CA ASP A 55 -6.66 17.87 12.23
C ASP A 55 -7.47 17.33 11.04
N GLY A 56 -7.90 16.09 11.09
CA GLY A 56 -8.62 15.46 9.98
C GLY A 56 -7.78 15.25 8.73
N GLU A 57 -6.48 15.40 8.82
CA GLU A 57 -5.57 15.33 7.66
C GLU A 57 -4.38 14.42 7.89
N THR A 58 -3.79 14.43 9.09
CA THR A 58 -2.66 13.56 9.40
C THR A 58 -3.14 12.14 9.60
N ILE A 59 -2.48 11.18 8.97
CA ILE A 59 -2.78 9.75 9.14
C ILE A 59 -2.16 9.29 10.46
N ASP A 60 -3.00 9.15 11.49
CA ASP A 60 -2.57 8.70 12.81
C ASP A 60 -2.35 7.19 12.85
N GLU A 61 -3.26 6.46 12.24
CA GLU A 61 -3.20 5.01 12.23
C GLU A 61 -3.69 4.51 10.87
N VAL A 62 -2.99 3.53 10.32
CA VAL A 62 -3.41 2.86 9.11
C VAL A 62 -3.15 1.38 9.26
N LYS A 63 -4.12 0.56 8.88
CA LYS A 63 -4.02 -0.89 8.97
C LYS A 63 -4.55 -1.55 7.71
N PHE A 64 -4.11 -2.78 7.50
CA PHE A 64 -4.61 -3.57 6.38
C PHE A 64 -4.92 -4.99 6.80
N SER A 65 -5.82 -5.60 6.06
CA SER A 65 -6.10 -7.03 6.15
C SER A 65 -6.27 -7.57 4.74
N GLY A 66 -6.28 -8.87 4.61
CA GLY A 66 -6.45 -9.50 3.31
C GLY A 66 -5.49 -10.64 3.12
N ARG A 67 -5.36 -11.08 1.88
CA ARG A 67 -4.48 -12.19 1.52
C ARG A 67 -3.85 -11.94 0.16
N GLY A 68 -2.68 -12.53 -0.05
CA GLY A 68 -1.97 -12.36 -1.31
C GLY A 68 -0.60 -12.98 -1.27
N CYS A 69 0.17 -12.78 -2.33
CA CYS A 69 1.52 -13.28 -2.40
C CYS A 69 2.44 -12.50 -1.46
N ALA A 70 3.64 -13.02 -1.27
CA ALA A 70 4.62 -12.41 -0.36
C ALA A 70 4.92 -10.96 -0.77
N ILE A 71 5.02 -10.67 -2.06
CA ILE A 71 5.29 -9.31 -2.55
C ILE A 71 4.14 -8.37 -2.22
N SER A 72 2.90 -8.79 -2.45
CA SER A 72 1.73 -7.98 -2.13
C SER A 72 1.65 -7.66 -0.64
N GLN A 73 1.83 -8.67 0.20
CA GLN A 73 1.76 -8.50 1.65
C GLN A 73 2.88 -7.62 2.18
N ALA A 74 4.11 -7.87 1.71
CA ALA A 74 5.27 -7.09 2.14
C ALA A 74 5.15 -5.63 1.68
N ALA A 75 4.77 -5.40 0.44
CA ALA A 75 4.63 -4.04 -0.09
C ALA A 75 3.56 -3.25 0.67
N THR A 76 2.44 -3.89 1.00
CA THR A 76 1.39 -3.23 1.77
C THR A 76 1.86 -2.91 3.19
N SER A 77 2.58 -3.83 3.81
CA SER A 77 3.19 -3.59 5.13
C SER A 77 4.16 -2.41 5.10
N MET A 78 5.01 -2.34 4.08
CA MET A 78 5.95 -1.21 3.91
C MET A 78 5.18 0.10 3.72
N LEU A 79 4.08 0.06 2.98
CA LEU A 79 3.24 1.22 2.77
C LEU A 79 2.62 1.72 4.08
N MET A 80 2.24 0.83 4.98
CA MET A 80 1.69 1.23 6.28
C MET A 80 2.70 2.07 7.06
N ASP A 81 3.96 1.65 7.07
CA ASP A 81 5.02 2.43 7.71
C ASP A 81 5.23 3.78 7.02
N MET A 82 5.21 3.80 5.68
CA MET A 82 5.41 5.03 4.92
C MET A 82 4.29 6.03 5.12
N ALA A 83 3.05 5.56 5.25
CA ALA A 83 1.88 6.42 5.32
C ALA A 83 1.63 7.00 6.72
N THR A 84 2.02 6.28 7.77
CA THR A 84 1.77 6.70 9.14
C THR A 84 2.49 8.01 9.44
N GLY A 85 1.77 9.00 9.92
CA GLY A 85 2.32 10.30 10.27
C GLY A 85 2.38 11.30 9.11
N ARG A 86 2.05 10.88 7.89
CA ARG A 86 2.01 11.78 6.73
C ARG A 86 0.60 12.35 6.57
N SER A 87 0.48 13.42 5.81
CA SER A 87 -0.84 13.98 5.51
C SER A 87 -1.57 13.11 4.48
N ALA A 88 -2.89 13.07 4.59
CA ALA A 88 -3.71 12.35 3.62
C ALA A 88 -3.50 12.87 2.19
N THR A 89 -3.32 14.18 2.05
CA THR A 89 -3.07 14.79 0.74
C THR A 89 -1.75 14.28 0.14
N GLU A 90 -0.69 14.22 0.94
CA GLU A 90 0.59 13.70 0.45
C GLU A 90 0.48 12.25 -0.02
N VAL A 91 -0.18 11.41 0.77
CA VAL A 91 -0.32 10.00 0.43
C VAL A 91 -1.27 9.82 -0.76
N ALA A 92 -2.34 10.58 -0.82
CA ALA A 92 -3.28 10.52 -1.94
C ALA A 92 -2.62 10.90 -3.27
N THR A 93 -1.59 11.73 -3.24
CA THR A 93 -0.84 12.15 -4.43
C THR A 93 0.52 11.46 -4.55
N MET A 94 0.83 10.51 -3.68
CA MET A 94 2.09 9.77 -3.72
C MET A 94 2.25 9.05 -5.06
N ASP A 95 3.45 9.17 -5.64
CA ASP A 95 3.78 8.43 -6.85
C ASP A 95 4.10 6.98 -6.48
N LYS A 96 3.65 6.04 -7.31
CA LYS A 96 3.96 4.62 -7.11
C LYS A 96 5.46 4.35 -7.07
N GLU A 97 6.26 5.17 -7.73
CA GLU A 97 7.71 5.02 -7.74
C GLU A 97 8.30 5.14 -6.34
N GLU A 98 7.69 5.94 -5.47
CA GLU A 98 8.16 6.07 -4.10
C GLU A 98 8.08 4.73 -3.36
N LEU A 99 6.97 4.01 -3.53
CA LEU A 99 6.82 2.68 -2.94
C LEU A 99 7.75 1.66 -3.61
N LEU A 100 7.86 1.71 -4.93
CA LEU A 100 8.71 0.78 -5.68
C LEU A 100 10.18 0.95 -5.30
N ASP A 101 10.62 2.18 -5.04
CA ASP A 101 11.98 2.44 -4.59
C ASP A 101 12.23 1.81 -3.21
N GLU A 102 11.25 1.82 -2.33
CA GLU A 102 11.37 1.17 -1.01
C GLU A 102 11.46 -0.34 -1.14
N ILE A 103 10.73 -0.93 -2.08
CA ILE A 103 10.82 -2.36 -2.35
C ILE A 103 12.19 -2.73 -2.89
N GLY A 104 12.75 -1.92 -3.78
CA GLY A 104 14.15 -1.94 -4.17
C GLY A 104 14.60 -3.10 -5.05
N ILE A 105 13.72 -3.99 -5.48
CA ILE A 105 14.08 -5.08 -6.38
C ILE A 105 13.28 -4.99 -7.67
N PRO A 106 13.83 -5.50 -8.80
CA PRO A 106 13.09 -5.54 -10.05
C PRO A 106 11.87 -6.45 -9.94
N LEU A 107 10.76 -6.02 -10.52
CA LEU A 107 9.51 -6.78 -10.50
C LEU A 107 9.03 -7.01 -11.94
N THR A 108 8.50 -8.21 -12.20
CA THR A 108 7.82 -8.49 -13.45
C THR A 108 6.53 -7.66 -13.52
N PRO A 109 5.94 -7.45 -14.70
CA PRO A 109 4.69 -6.69 -14.81
C PRO A 109 3.56 -7.19 -13.91
N ILE A 110 3.43 -8.50 -13.75
CA ILE A 110 2.42 -9.07 -12.87
C ILE A 110 2.71 -8.76 -11.41
N ARG A 111 3.97 -8.92 -10.98
CA ARG A 111 4.39 -8.62 -9.62
C ARG A 111 4.30 -7.14 -9.31
N LEU A 112 4.53 -6.29 -10.30
CA LEU A 112 4.38 -4.84 -10.15
C LEU A 112 2.94 -4.51 -9.74
N LYS A 113 1.95 -5.12 -10.39
CA LYS A 113 0.55 -4.91 -10.04
C LYS A 113 0.25 -5.40 -8.62
N CYS A 114 0.84 -6.52 -8.22
CA CYS A 114 0.69 -7.01 -6.85
C CYS A 114 1.27 -6.02 -5.84
N ALA A 115 2.43 -5.46 -6.16
CA ALA A 115 3.13 -4.54 -5.26
C ALA A 115 2.37 -3.24 -5.04
N ILE A 116 1.70 -2.71 -6.07
CA ILE A 116 1.02 -1.42 -5.98
C ILE A 116 -0.47 -1.53 -5.60
N LEU A 117 -0.99 -2.73 -5.45
CA LEU A 117 -2.41 -2.91 -5.12
C LEU A 117 -2.77 -2.17 -3.84
N GLY A 118 -1.99 -2.33 -2.78
CA GLY A 118 -2.24 -1.67 -1.51
C GLY A 118 -2.23 -0.16 -1.63
N LEU A 119 -1.28 0.39 -2.38
CA LEU A 119 -1.23 1.83 -2.61
C LEU A 119 -2.48 2.32 -3.33
N GLY A 120 -2.93 1.60 -4.34
CA GLY A 120 -4.15 1.95 -5.05
C GLY A 120 -5.37 1.94 -4.13
N VAL A 121 -5.51 0.93 -3.29
CA VAL A 121 -6.61 0.84 -2.33
C VAL A 121 -6.56 1.97 -1.32
N LEU A 122 -5.36 2.29 -0.81
CA LEU A 122 -5.19 3.40 0.11
C LEU A 122 -5.61 4.73 -0.54
N LYS A 123 -5.20 4.95 -1.78
CA LYS A 123 -5.60 6.15 -2.52
C LYS A 123 -7.11 6.24 -2.68
N VAL A 124 -7.78 5.12 -3.00
CA VAL A 124 -9.23 5.08 -3.09
C VAL A 124 -9.87 5.49 -1.77
N ALA A 125 -9.39 4.94 -0.65
CA ALA A 125 -9.91 5.27 0.66
C ALA A 125 -9.77 6.77 0.96
N LEU A 126 -8.60 7.34 0.69
CA LEU A 126 -8.33 8.75 0.96
C LEU A 126 -9.13 9.67 0.07
N HIS A 127 -9.26 9.35 -1.21
CA HIS A 127 -10.07 10.16 -2.13
C HIS A 127 -11.55 10.12 -1.76
N ARG A 128 -12.05 8.96 -1.34
CA ARG A 128 -13.45 8.84 -0.86
C ARG A 128 -13.68 9.69 0.37
N ALA A 129 -12.75 9.67 1.32
CA ALA A 129 -12.87 10.45 2.54
C ALA A 129 -12.89 11.95 2.27
N LYS A 130 -12.14 12.41 1.25
CA LYS A 130 -12.07 13.82 0.89
C LYS A 130 -13.12 14.22 -0.15
N GLY A 131 -13.85 13.27 -0.71
CA GLY A 131 -14.85 13.56 -1.75
C GLY A 131 -14.22 13.94 -3.09
N THR A 132 -12.98 13.55 -3.34
CA THR A 132 -12.29 13.88 -4.59
C THR A 132 -12.24 12.65 -5.51
N PRO A 133 -12.20 12.86 -6.85
CA PRO A 133 -12.14 11.74 -7.78
C PRO A 133 -10.74 11.12 -7.82
N LEU A 134 -10.69 9.81 -8.02
CA LEU A 134 -9.43 9.10 -8.18
C LEU A 134 -8.78 9.53 -9.50
N PRO A 135 -7.45 9.79 -9.53
CA PRO A 135 -6.76 10.13 -10.79
C PRO A 135 -6.93 9.04 -11.85
N ASP A 136 -6.95 9.46 -13.12
CA ASP A 136 -7.21 8.57 -14.25
C ASP A 136 -6.26 7.38 -14.31
N GLU A 137 -5.00 7.57 -13.94
CA GLU A 137 -4.02 6.48 -13.96
C GLU A 137 -4.36 5.33 -13.00
N TRP A 138 -5.22 5.59 -12.02
CA TRP A 138 -5.65 4.60 -11.04
C TRP A 138 -7.07 4.08 -11.33
N GLN A 139 -7.78 4.70 -12.25
CA GLN A 139 -9.08 4.19 -12.70
C GLN A 139 -8.83 2.99 -13.61
N GLY A 140 -9.69 2.07 -13.71
CA GLY A 140 -9.46 0.88 -14.52
C GLY A 140 -8.77 -0.26 -13.79
N LEU A 141 -8.30 -0.03 -12.57
CA LEU A 141 -7.92 -1.10 -11.66
C LEU A 141 -9.18 -1.53 -10.91
N ASP A 142 -9.22 -2.79 -10.54
CA ASP A 142 -10.41 -3.33 -9.89
C ASP A 142 -10.37 -3.07 -8.38
N PHE A 143 -10.79 -1.89 -8.02
CA PHE A 143 -10.95 -1.50 -6.61
C PHE A 143 -12.42 -1.55 -6.26
N ALA A 144 -12.78 -2.48 -5.43
CA ALA A 144 -14.16 -2.63 -5.00
C ALA A 144 -14.58 -1.56 -3.98
#